data_b5cda929cb71577cecbdd383ec636432
#
_entry.id   b5cda929cb71577cecbdd383ec636432
#
_cell.length_a   1.000
_cell.length_b   1.000
_cell.length_c   1.000
_cell.angle_alpha   90.00
_cell.angle_beta   90.00
_cell.angle_gamma   90.00
#
_symmetry.space_group_name_H-M   'P 1'
#
loop_
_entity.id
_entity.type
_entity.pdbx_description
1 polymer ?
#
loop_
_entity_poly.entity_id
_entity_poly.type
_entity_poly.pdbx_seq_one_letter_code
_entity_poly.pdbx_strand_id
1 'polypeptide(L)'
;SSDVCSSDLKNSDKIYNHIGTIHADKTIKMISMVPEGKNYKALPEKYRSQFKYNEALTRYHSKKPSLTINTGHRSHFHYKYNRIPTVRESARLQSFPDDFIFYGNKTQQYKQVGNAVPPMLGYNIALKLKKYLK
;
A
#
# COMPACT_ATOMS: atom_id res chain seq x y z
N SER A 1 2.85 4.90 -13.59
CA SER A 1 1.63 5.62 -13.28
C SER A 1 1.59 5.92 -11.78
N SER A 2 1.94 7.12 -11.45
CA SER A 2 2.06 7.59 -10.06
C SER A 2 0.77 8.16 -9.47
N ASP A 3 -0.32 8.23 -10.23
CA ASP A 3 -1.54 8.93 -9.84
C ASP A 3 -2.71 8.02 -9.48
N VAL A 4 -2.41 6.90 -8.85
CA VAL A 4 -3.43 5.91 -8.43
C VAL A 4 -4.36 6.44 -7.32
N CYS A 5 -4.23 7.70 -6.91
CA CYS A 5 -4.79 8.12 -5.64
C CYS A 5 -6.06 8.96 -5.68
N SER A 6 -6.52 9.53 -6.76
CA SER A 6 -7.77 10.32 -6.66
C SER A 6 -8.38 10.88 -7.94
N SER A 7 -7.72 10.86 -9.09
CA SER A 7 -8.25 11.53 -10.27
C SER A 7 -9.10 10.67 -11.21
N ASP A 8 -9.00 9.33 -11.13
CA ASP A 8 -9.66 8.44 -12.11
C ASP A 8 -11.06 7.96 -11.67
N LEU A 9 -11.61 8.57 -10.63
CA LEU A 9 -12.87 8.13 -10.00
C LEU A 9 -14.11 8.87 -10.51
N LYS A 10 -14.06 9.39 -11.70
CA LYS A 10 -15.17 10.20 -12.24
C LYS A 10 -16.44 9.42 -12.59
N ASN A 11 -16.46 8.08 -12.49
CA ASN A 11 -17.60 7.28 -12.93
C ASN A 11 -18.11 6.18 -12.00
N SER A 12 -17.69 6.12 -10.73
CA SER A 12 -18.36 5.23 -9.78
C SER A 12 -18.63 5.97 -8.48
N ASP A 13 -19.87 6.11 -8.11
CA ASP A 13 -20.31 6.77 -6.87
C ASP A 13 -19.82 6.06 -5.60
N LYS A 14 -19.14 4.92 -5.71
CA LYS A 14 -18.70 4.12 -4.57
C LYS A 14 -17.38 3.39 -4.81
N ILE A 15 -16.34 3.79 -4.09
CA ILE A 15 -15.08 3.05 -4.04
C ILE A 15 -15.10 2.08 -2.87
N TYR A 16 -15.04 0.79 -3.17
CA TYR A 16 -14.97 -0.26 -2.15
C TYR A 16 -13.59 -0.33 -1.49
N ASN A 17 -13.56 -0.66 -0.18
CA ASN A 17 -12.35 -0.87 0.62
C ASN A 17 -11.42 0.37 0.72
N HIS A 18 -11.97 1.58 0.52
CA HIS A 18 -11.21 2.85 0.56
C HIS A 18 -11.50 3.63 1.85
N ILE A 19 -11.28 2.99 3.00
CA ILE A 19 -11.46 3.61 4.31
C ILE A 19 -10.09 3.87 4.93
N GLY A 20 -9.75 5.14 5.12
CA GLY A 20 -8.51 5.56 5.76
C GLY A 20 -8.36 5.02 7.19
N THR A 21 -7.14 4.94 7.67
CA THR A 21 -6.85 4.63 9.08
C THR A 21 -6.57 5.92 9.81
N ILE A 22 -7.22 6.10 10.94
CA ILE A 22 -6.94 7.19 11.86
C ILE A 22 -5.75 6.76 12.73
N HIS A 23 -4.72 7.58 12.76
CA HIS A 23 -3.54 7.36 13.59
C HIS A 23 -3.52 8.34 14.75
N ALA A 24 -2.88 7.95 15.85
CA ALA A 24 -2.63 8.86 16.97
C ALA A 24 -1.74 10.04 16.53
N ASP A 25 -1.93 11.21 17.11
CA ASP A 25 -1.21 12.45 16.76
C ASP A 25 0.31 12.28 16.80
N LYS A 26 0.83 11.55 17.80
CA LYS A 26 2.25 11.21 17.90
C LYS A 26 2.74 10.47 16.65
N THR A 27 1.95 9.52 16.13
CA THR A 27 2.28 8.76 14.92
C THR A 27 2.25 9.65 13.69
N ILE A 28 1.21 10.48 13.56
CA ILE A 28 1.08 11.45 12.45
C ILE A 28 2.28 12.39 12.43
N LYS A 29 2.70 12.90 13.60
CA LYS A 29 3.88 13.76 13.73
C LYS A 29 5.16 13.05 13.29
N MET A 30 5.35 11.78 13.67
CA MET A 30 6.53 11.02 13.23
C MET A 30 6.52 10.76 11.71
N ILE A 31 5.37 10.37 11.16
CA ILE A 31 5.22 10.14 9.72
C ILE A 31 5.50 11.44 8.94
N SER A 32 5.04 12.59 9.41
CA SER A 32 5.23 13.88 8.74
C SER A 32 6.70 14.29 8.62
N MET A 33 7.55 13.82 9.54
CA MET A 33 8.99 14.07 9.51
C MET A 33 9.77 13.13 8.58
N VAL A 34 9.15 12.06 8.07
CA VAL A 34 9.80 11.12 7.15
C VAL A 34 9.58 11.58 5.72
N PRO A 35 10.65 11.96 4.99
CA PRO A 35 10.53 12.35 3.59
C PRO A 35 10.09 11.18 2.71
N GLU A 36 9.60 11.49 1.52
CA GLU A 36 9.21 10.53 0.50
C GLU A 36 10.35 9.58 0.15
N GLY A 37 10.08 8.29 0.11
CA GLY A 37 11.07 7.25 -0.17
C GLY A 37 12.08 6.98 0.94
N LYS A 38 11.89 7.53 2.13
CA LYS A 38 12.72 7.30 3.31
C LYS A 38 11.95 6.50 4.37
N ASN A 39 12.63 6.13 5.44
CA ASN A 39 12.07 5.41 6.57
C ASN A 39 12.43 6.09 7.91
N TYR A 40 12.17 5.43 9.03
CA TYR A 40 12.44 5.96 10.37
C TYR A 40 13.89 6.45 10.59
N LYS A 41 14.86 5.98 9.79
CA LYS A 41 16.25 6.44 9.87
C LYS A 41 16.42 7.92 9.53
N ALA A 42 15.46 8.50 8.85
CA ALA A 42 15.43 9.95 8.57
C ALA A 42 14.90 10.78 9.74
N LEU A 43 14.35 10.16 10.79
CA LEU A 43 13.90 10.85 11.98
C LEU A 43 15.06 11.35 12.82
N PRO A 44 14.85 12.40 13.67
CA PRO A 44 15.78 12.76 14.73
C PRO A 44 16.07 11.59 15.67
N GLU A 45 17.28 11.52 16.21
CA GLU A 45 17.79 10.40 17.00
C GLU A 45 16.86 10.00 18.16
N LYS A 46 16.29 10.99 18.86
CA LYS A 46 15.33 10.78 19.96
C LYS A 46 14.09 9.94 19.60
N TYR A 47 13.77 9.82 18.31
CA TYR A 47 12.64 9.02 17.83
C TYR A 47 13.06 7.67 17.24
N ARG A 48 14.36 7.50 16.88
CA ARG A 48 14.84 6.28 16.22
C ARG A 48 14.86 5.07 17.14
N SER A 49 15.22 5.25 18.38
CA SER A 49 15.44 4.17 19.37
C SER A 49 14.21 3.27 19.60
N GLN A 50 13.01 3.74 19.31
CA GLN A 50 11.79 2.99 19.45
C GLN A 50 11.53 2.00 18.30
N PHE A 51 12.30 2.07 17.21
CA PHE A 51 12.11 1.23 16.03
C PHE A 51 13.21 0.18 15.92
N LYS A 52 12.81 -1.09 15.87
CA LYS A 52 13.71 -2.25 15.78
C LYS A 52 13.82 -2.83 14.38
N TYR A 53 12.89 -2.51 13.47
CA TYR A 53 12.80 -3.12 12.15
C TYR A 53 13.19 -2.11 11.06
N ASN A 54 14.00 -2.53 10.09
CA ASN A 54 14.50 -1.67 9.03
C ASN A 54 13.42 -1.00 8.17
N GLU A 55 12.25 -1.61 8.05
CA GLU A 55 11.13 -1.10 7.23
C GLU A 55 10.13 -0.24 8.03
N ALA A 56 10.40 0.01 9.32
CA ALA A 56 9.50 0.81 10.12
C ALA A 56 9.36 2.23 9.56
N LEU A 57 8.14 2.76 9.58
CA LEU A 57 7.79 4.08 9.07
C LEU A 57 8.31 4.37 7.65
N THR A 58 8.31 3.39 6.77
CA THR A 58 8.73 3.60 5.38
C THR A 58 7.65 4.37 4.62
N ARG A 59 8.00 5.51 4.04
CA ARG A 59 7.12 6.29 3.17
C ARG A 59 7.35 5.89 1.72
N TYR A 60 6.27 5.58 0.99
CA TYR A 60 6.36 5.33 -0.45
C TYR A 60 6.92 6.53 -1.21
N HIS A 61 7.33 6.31 -2.45
CA HIS A 61 7.84 7.34 -3.33
C HIS A 61 6.96 7.43 -4.58
N SER A 62 6.51 8.63 -4.93
CA SER A 62 5.59 8.88 -6.06
C SER A 62 6.12 8.43 -7.43
N LYS A 63 7.45 8.46 -7.61
CA LYS A 63 8.12 8.17 -8.89
C LYS A 63 8.92 6.86 -8.89
N LYS A 64 8.73 5.98 -7.91
CA LYS A 64 9.42 4.68 -7.83
C LYS A 64 8.39 3.56 -7.69
N PRO A 65 8.72 2.34 -8.15
CA PRO A 65 7.89 1.18 -7.86
C PRO A 65 7.65 1.05 -6.35
N SER A 66 6.47 0.56 -5.97
CA SER A 66 6.17 0.29 -4.58
C SER A 66 7.05 -0.82 -4.04
N LEU A 67 7.31 -0.78 -2.74
CA LEU A 67 7.87 -1.92 -2.04
C LEU A 67 6.84 -3.05 -1.99
N THR A 68 7.29 -4.25 -1.67
CA THR A 68 6.42 -5.42 -1.48
C THR A 68 5.27 -5.08 -0.53
N ILE A 69 4.05 -5.33 -0.98
CA ILE A 69 2.86 -5.19 -0.14
C ILE A 69 2.82 -6.38 0.81
N ASN A 70 3.06 -6.12 2.08
CA ASN A 70 3.03 -7.15 3.11
C ASN A 70 1.65 -7.24 3.78
N THR A 71 1.42 -8.33 4.52
CA THR A 71 0.16 -8.57 5.25
C THR A 71 0.04 -7.71 6.52
N GLY A 72 1.13 -7.11 6.96
CA GLY A 72 1.21 -6.39 8.24
C GLY A 72 0.70 -4.94 8.21
N HIS A 73 0.48 -4.36 7.07
CA HIS A 73 -0.08 -3.02 6.77
C HIS A 73 0.35 -1.84 7.68
N ARG A 74 1.29 -2.03 8.60
CA ARG A 74 1.67 -1.00 9.59
C ARG A 74 3.03 -0.35 9.36
N SER A 75 3.81 -0.85 8.40
CA SER A 75 5.19 -0.42 8.16
C SER A 75 5.30 0.65 7.08
N HIS A 76 4.39 0.65 6.12
CA HIS A 76 4.46 1.49 4.93
C HIS A 76 3.38 2.58 4.97
N PHE A 77 3.79 3.80 4.60
CA PHE A 77 2.93 4.98 4.62
C PHE A 77 2.79 5.57 3.23
N HIS A 78 1.65 6.18 2.99
CA HIS A 78 1.33 6.84 1.74
C HIS A 78 2.37 7.94 1.43
N TYR A 79 2.77 8.09 0.16
CA TYR A 79 3.79 9.06 -0.24
C TYR A 79 3.41 10.51 0.10
N LYS A 80 2.14 10.86 -0.03
CA LYS A 80 1.61 12.23 0.16
C LYS A 80 0.94 12.42 1.53
N TYR A 81 0.14 11.45 1.98
CA TYR A 81 -0.64 11.57 3.21
C TYR A 81 0.04 10.92 4.41
N ASN A 82 -0.15 11.49 5.61
CA ASN A 82 0.45 10.97 6.84
C ASN A 82 -0.38 9.81 7.42
N ARG A 83 -0.66 8.81 6.61
CA ARG A 83 -1.40 7.60 6.96
C ARG A 83 -0.89 6.38 6.19
N ILE A 84 -1.23 5.20 6.65
CA ILE A 84 -1.05 3.99 5.84
C ILE A 84 -1.95 4.05 4.60
N PRO A 85 -1.57 3.42 3.48
CA PRO A 85 -2.46 3.24 2.34
C PRO A 85 -3.74 2.53 2.76
N THR A 86 -4.85 2.83 2.12
CA THR A 86 -6.09 2.05 2.30
C THR A 86 -5.94 0.68 1.65
N VAL A 87 -6.87 -0.23 1.95
CA VAL A 87 -6.92 -1.54 1.29
C VAL A 87 -7.01 -1.38 -0.23
N ARG A 88 -7.85 -0.45 -0.70
CA ARG A 88 -7.98 -0.16 -2.14
C ARG A 88 -6.69 0.37 -2.76
N GLU A 89 -6.01 1.30 -2.12
CA GLU A 89 -4.72 1.81 -2.60
C GLU A 89 -3.68 0.68 -2.68
N SER A 90 -3.62 -0.19 -1.67
CA SER A 90 -2.73 -1.35 -1.68
C SER A 90 -3.11 -2.37 -2.77
N ALA A 91 -4.40 -2.59 -3.00
CA ALA A 91 -4.90 -3.48 -4.05
C ALA A 91 -4.54 -2.95 -5.45
N ARG A 92 -4.68 -1.64 -5.69
CA ARG A 92 -4.28 -1.00 -6.94
C ARG A 92 -2.78 -1.13 -7.20
N LEU A 93 -1.93 -0.98 -6.17
CA LEU A 93 -0.49 -1.22 -6.28
C LEU A 93 -0.18 -2.67 -6.70
N GLN A 94 -1.04 -3.61 -6.34
CA GLN A 94 -0.97 -5.00 -6.78
C GLN A 94 -1.78 -5.30 -8.05
N SER A 95 -2.21 -4.29 -8.79
CA SER A 95 -2.97 -4.42 -10.04
C SER A 95 -4.35 -5.10 -9.92
N PHE A 96 -4.97 -5.09 -8.74
CA PHE A 96 -6.37 -5.50 -8.62
C PHE A 96 -7.29 -4.46 -9.28
N PRO A 97 -8.32 -4.89 -10.01
CA PRO A 97 -9.32 -3.98 -10.56
C PRO A 97 -10.19 -3.37 -9.43
N ASP A 98 -10.79 -2.22 -9.70
CA ASP A 98 -11.52 -1.46 -8.67
C ASP A 98 -12.86 -2.08 -8.27
N ASP A 99 -13.43 -2.90 -9.11
CA ASP A 99 -14.64 -3.68 -8.85
C ASP A 99 -14.40 -4.92 -7.99
N PHE A 100 -13.14 -5.34 -7.80
CA PHE A 100 -12.82 -6.45 -6.91
C PHE A 100 -12.99 -6.04 -5.45
N ILE A 101 -13.89 -6.70 -4.73
CA ILE A 101 -14.25 -6.36 -3.34
C ILE A 101 -13.57 -7.34 -2.38
N PHE A 102 -12.88 -6.81 -1.39
CA PHE A 102 -12.29 -7.58 -0.29
C PHE A 102 -13.28 -7.61 0.90
N TYR A 103 -13.56 -8.78 1.42
CA TYR A 103 -14.50 -8.99 2.51
C TYR A 103 -13.81 -9.23 3.85
N GLY A 104 -14.58 -9.10 4.92
CA GLY A 104 -14.11 -9.28 6.28
C GLY A 104 -13.66 -7.97 6.94
N ASN A 105 -13.05 -8.06 8.11
CA ASN A 105 -12.53 -6.89 8.81
C ASN A 105 -11.28 -6.32 8.09
N LYS A 106 -10.90 -5.11 8.44
CA LYS A 106 -9.82 -4.37 7.77
C LYS A 106 -8.49 -5.14 7.77
N THR A 107 -8.14 -5.81 8.87
CA THR A 107 -6.92 -6.63 8.94
C THR A 107 -6.97 -7.82 7.98
N GLN A 108 -8.13 -8.48 7.88
CA GLN A 108 -8.32 -9.59 6.93
C GLN A 108 -8.23 -9.11 5.48
N GLN A 109 -8.79 -7.94 5.16
CA GLN A 109 -8.69 -7.35 3.83
C GLN A 109 -7.22 -7.06 3.44
N TYR A 110 -6.41 -6.47 4.33
CA TYR A 110 -4.98 -6.28 4.08
C TYR A 110 -4.21 -7.59 3.91
N LYS A 111 -4.56 -8.64 4.70
CA LYS A 111 -3.98 -9.97 4.52
C LYS A 111 -4.30 -10.58 3.16
N GLN A 112 -5.53 -10.43 2.68
CA GLN A 112 -5.92 -10.89 1.36
C GLN A 112 -5.07 -10.21 0.27
N VAL A 113 -4.94 -8.89 0.33
CA VAL A 113 -4.10 -8.15 -0.63
C VAL A 113 -2.63 -8.58 -0.54
N GLY A 114 -2.06 -8.66 0.67
CA GLY A 114 -0.65 -8.97 0.85
C GLY A 114 -0.27 -10.41 0.49
N ASN A 115 -1.20 -11.38 0.61
CA ASN A 115 -0.97 -12.77 0.24
C ASN A 115 -1.25 -13.07 -1.24
N ALA A 116 -1.85 -12.13 -1.95
CA ALA A 116 -2.25 -12.38 -3.34
C ALA A 116 -1.05 -12.26 -4.30
N VAL A 117 -1.08 -13.09 -5.33
CA VAL A 117 -0.29 -12.84 -6.53
C VAL A 117 -0.94 -11.68 -7.30
N PRO A 118 -0.19 -10.65 -7.72
CA PRO A 118 -0.75 -9.57 -8.50
C PRO A 118 -1.48 -10.10 -9.75
N PRO A 119 -2.75 -9.73 -10.00
CA PRO A 119 -3.53 -10.25 -11.13
C PRO A 119 -2.83 -10.11 -12.49
N MET A 120 -2.19 -8.98 -12.75
CA MET A 120 -1.44 -8.75 -14.00
C MET A 120 -0.23 -9.68 -14.13
N LEU A 121 0.45 -10.01 -13.03
CA LEU A 121 1.53 -10.99 -13.05
C LEU A 121 0.98 -12.38 -13.36
N GLY A 122 -0.08 -12.80 -12.66
CA GLY A 122 -0.75 -14.08 -12.90
C GLY A 122 -1.22 -14.23 -14.36
N TYR A 123 -1.83 -13.18 -14.91
CA TYR A 123 -2.26 -13.13 -16.30
C TYR A 123 -1.09 -13.35 -17.29
N ASN A 124 0.01 -12.62 -17.10
CA ASN A 124 1.18 -12.75 -17.97
C ASN A 124 1.84 -14.13 -17.88
N ILE A 125 1.89 -14.73 -16.69
CA ILE A 125 2.38 -16.09 -16.50
C ILE A 125 1.47 -17.09 -17.25
N ALA A 126 0.14 -16.95 -17.08
CA ALA A 126 -0.83 -17.82 -17.76
C ALA A 126 -0.73 -17.72 -19.28
N LEU A 127 -0.55 -16.53 -19.84
CA LEU A 127 -0.32 -16.35 -21.29
C LEU A 127 0.93 -17.09 -21.78
N LYS A 128 2.00 -17.11 -20.98
CA LYS A 128 3.22 -17.85 -21.33
C LYS A 128 2.98 -19.36 -21.26
N LEU A 129 2.36 -19.84 -20.18
CA LEU A 129 2.06 -21.26 -20.01
C LEU A 129 1.12 -21.80 -21.08
N LYS A 130 0.12 -21.03 -21.51
CA LYS A 130 -0.83 -21.42 -22.56
C LYS A 130 -0.14 -21.90 -23.84
N LYS A 131 1.06 -21.41 -24.16
CA LYS A 131 1.83 -21.85 -25.33
C LYS A 131 2.35 -23.29 -25.23
N TYR A 132 2.43 -23.83 -24.01
CA TYR A 132 2.91 -25.18 -23.74
C TYR A 132 1.79 -26.17 -23.41
N LEU A 133 0.58 -25.66 -23.19
CA LEU A 133 -0.61 -26.49 -23.02
C LEU A 133 -1.16 -26.81 -24.42
N LYS A 134 -0.98 -28.08 -24.83
CA LYS A 134 -1.56 -28.62 -26.07
C LYS A 134 -2.99 -29.09 -25.80
#